data_d7c46340523b9362ff6050634769f5ea
#
_entry.id   d7c46340523b9362ff6050634769f5ea
#
_cell.length_a   1.000
_cell.length_b   1.000
_cell.length_c   1.000
_cell.angle_alpha   90.00
_cell.angle_beta   90.00
_cell.angle_gamma   90.00
#
_symmetry.space_group_name_H-M   'P 1'
#
loop_
_entity.id
_entity.type
_entity.pdbx_description
1 polymer ?
#
loop_
_entity_poly.entity_id
_entity_poly.type
_entity_poly.pdbx_seq_one_letter_code
_entity_poly.pdbx_strand_id
1 'polypeptide(L)'
;MRTGLLASFLFAIAGTFDGVRRYHDQFREVNKWNLLSGWPVVGDCLEFLGGFVAWLQGTPLPSYDWWGPSRVNTGNFDITEFPFFTFLFGDLHPHLMGIPIFTLLIALSMAYVFSCQEGRFTHSVVLAAMLGLSIAISKMTNTWDMPTLCLVAVIAFVFGSTTFKVKGLSSTHNNLLSESILWLVASASVALGAFVSGLGWVAAIFAIFALTTGVSIFASVELRLRLLIFVRHLIISLLTFMIFVIPYDEARETFDLSLRRTSWVSPFSDFLSHWGVFFFIALAFICHEVHQRLSGRSVKSIFHVRHSHSKCDVLNFWLFVIYALVAFSLGLLIGWALALSAFGAAVVVHLLTLEMLGTRSIQKIGALCLWALGFAILAGPEIFVVSNDVERMNTVFKFWLQGWTLLAL
;
A
#
# COMPACT_ATOMS: atom_id res chain seq x y z
N MET A 1 -14.87 13.97 -8.09
CA MET A 1 -15.41 13.14 -9.19
C MET A 1 -14.36 12.76 -10.25
N ARG A 2 -13.60 13.70 -10.86
CA ARG A 2 -12.55 13.37 -11.89
C ARG A 2 -11.47 12.45 -11.38
N THR A 3 -10.94 12.68 -10.18
CA THR A 3 -9.92 11.83 -9.54
C THR A 3 -10.41 10.42 -9.25
N GLY A 4 -11.67 10.28 -8.78
CA GLY A 4 -12.27 8.96 -8.55
C GLY A 4 -12.48 8.16 -9.84
N LEU A 5 -12.83 8.82 -10.95
CA LEU A 5 -12.93 8.17 -12.26
C LEU A 5 -11.56 7.71 -12.76
N LEU A 6 -10.51 8.53 -12.56
CA LEU A 6 -9.15 8.15 -12.93
C LEU A 6 -8.66 6.95 -12.09
N ALA A 7 -8.90 6.97 -10.78
CA ALA A 7 -8.56 5.84 -9.90
C ALA A 7 -9.30 4.57 -10.33
N SER A 8 -10.60 4.67 -10.63
CA SER A 8 -11.40 3.53 -11.13
C SER A 8 -10.88 3.01 -12.47
N PHE A 9 -10.45 3.89 -13.37
CA PHE A 9 -9.83 3.50 -14.63
C PHE A 9 -8.49 2.78 -14.40
N LEU A 10 -7.60 3.36 -13.60
CA LEU A 10 -6.30 2.76 -13.28
C LEU A 10 -6.45 1.41 -12.58
N PHE A 11 -7.48 1.29 -11.75
CA PHE A 11 -7.75 0.07 -11.02
C PHE A 11 -8.38 -1.02 -11.92
N ALA A 12 -9.48 -0.72 -12.58
CA ALA A 12 -10.33 -1.75 -13.21
C ALA A 12 -10.08 -1.94 -14.71
N ILE A 13 -9.47 -0.97 -15.39
CA ILE A 13 -9.36 -0.97 -16.87
C ILE A 13 -7.90 -0.88 -17.33
N ALA A 14 -7.02 -0.17 -16.59
CA ALA A 14 -5.64 -0.04 -17.00
C ALA A 14 -4.94 -1.40 -17.01
N GLY A 15 -4.22 -1.65 -18.08
CA GLY A 15 -3.38 -2.84 -18.24
C GLY A 15 -1.91 -2.55 -17.93
N THR A 16 -1.10 -3.57 -18.08
CA THR A 16 0.35 -3.51 -17.97
C THR A 16 0.99 -3.03 -19.27
N PHE A 17 2.23 -2.56 -19.23
CA PHE A 17 3.00 -2.27 -20.45
C PHE A 17 3.29 -3.54 -21.27
N ASP A 18 3.24 -4.72 -20.66
CA ASP A 18 3.38 -5.98 -21.40
C ASP A 18 2.30 -6.16 -22.46
N GLY A 19 1.07 -5.74 -22.17
CA GLY A 19 0.00 -5.75 -23.17
C GLY A 19 0.34 -4.89 -24.40
N VAL A 20 0.91 -3.69 -24.19
CA VAL A 20 1.35 -2.81 -25.27
C VAL A 20 2.53 -3.43 -26.03
N ARG A 21 3.50 -4.03 -25.34
CA ARG A 21 4.64 -4.72 -25.93
C ARG A 21 4.18 -5.84 -26.86
N ARG A 22 3.19 -6.65 -26.43
CA ARG A 22 2.65 -7.75 -27.25
C ARG A 22 1.97 -7.25 -28.53
N TYR A 23 1.24 -6.14 -28.47
CA TYR A 23 0.71 -5.51 -29.69
C TYR A 23 1.83 -4.99 -30.60
N HIS A 24 2.85 -4.37 -30.04
CA HIS A 24 4.02 -3.94 -30.78
C HIS A 24 4.68 -5.12 -31.49
N ASP A 25 4.88 -6.25 -30.81
CA ASP A 25 5.48 -7.46 -31.37
C ASP A 25 4.61 -8.08 -32.48
N GLN A 26 3.27 -8.08 -32.32
CA GLN A 26 2.36 -8.54 -33.38
C GLN A 26 2.47 -7.70 -34.67
N PHE A 27 2.60 -6.38 -34.54
CA PHE A 27 2.84 -5.54 -35.72
C PHE A 27 4.19 -5.83 -36.35
N ARG A 28 5.24 -6.04 -35.58
CA ARG A 28 6.55 -6.41 -36.11
C ARG A 28 6.52 -7.74 -36.84
N GLU A 29 5.78 -8.71 -36.36
CA GLU A 29 5.65 -10.03 -36.98
C GLU A 29 5.02 -9.99 -38.38
N VAL A 30 4.07 -9.08 -38.61
CA VAL A 30 3.44 -8.90 -39.94
C VAL A 30 4.16 -7.88 -40.82
N ASN A 31 5.29 -7.34 -40.36
CA ASN A 31 6.09 -6.38 -41.11
C ASN A 31 6.64 -7.00 -42.41
N LYS A 32 6.47 -6.27 -43.50
CA LYS A 32 7.00 -6.64 -44.86
C LYS A 32 8.22 -5.81 -45.25
N TRP A 33 8.65 -4.87 -44.40
CA TRP A 33 9.78 -4.01 -44.70
C TRP A 33 11.05 -4.58 -44.13
N ASN A 34 12.03 -4.86 -44.97
CA ASN A 34 13.33 -5.36 -44.55
C ASN A 34 14.34 -4.20 -44.47
N LEU A 35 14.02 -3.21 -43.62
CA LEU A 35 14.78 -1.96 -43.49
C LEU A 35 15.63 -1.96 -42.21
N LEU A 36 16.93 -1.70 -42.36
CA LEU A 36 17.85 -1.34 -41.26
C LEU A 36 17.93 -2.33 -40.06
N SER A 37 18.02 -3.61 -40.33
CA SER A 37 18.17 -4.67 -39.29
C SER A 37 19.42 -4.53 -38.38
N GLY A 38 20.30 -3.57 -38.63
CA GLY A 38 21.51 -3.32 -37.85
C GLY A 38 21.41 -2.19 -36.79
N TRP A 39 20.28 -1.51 -36.70
CA TRP A 39 20.07 -0.40 -35.75
C TRP A 39 18.93 -0.74 -34.78
N PRO A 40 19.22 -1.23 -33.57
CA PRO A 40 18.19 -1.84 -32.71
C PRO A 40 16.95 -0.98 -32.51
N VAL A 41 17.11 0.28 -32.06
CA VAL A 41 15.95 1.14 -31.73
C VAL A 41 15.25 1.66 -33.01
N VAL A 42 16.02 2.07 -34.02
CA VAL A 42 15.46 2.60 -35.27
C VAL A 42 14.85 1.45 -36.11
N GLY A 43 15.49 0.29 -36.12
CA GLY A 43 14.98 -0.92 -36.75
C GLY A 43 13.64 -1.35 -36.14
N ASP A 44 13.53 -1.42 -34.81
CA ASP A 44 12.31 -1.74 -34.11
C ASP A 44 11.15 -0.80 -34.43
N CYS A 45 11.41 0.52 -34.47
CA CYS A 45 10.39 1.50 -34.86
C CYS A 45 9.93 1.34 -36.31
N LEU A 46 10.86 1.07 -37.22
CA LEU A 46 10.53 0.88 -38.64
C LEU A 46 9.80 -0.46 -38.88
N GLU A 47 10.16 -1.51 -38.17
CA GLU A 47 9.45 -2.79 -38.21
C GLU A 47 8.02 -2.64 -37.70
N PHE A 48 7.82 -1.93 -36.59
CA PHE A 48 6.48 -1.61 -36.08
C PHE A 48 5.66 -0.80 -37.09
N LEU A 49 6.23 0.26 -37.65
CA LEU A 49 5.55 1.08 -38.66
C LEU A 49 5.22 0.29 -39.91
N GLY A 50 6.13 -0.55 -40.39
CA GLY A 50 5.90 -1.42 -41.54
C GLY A 50 4.78 -2.44 -41.30
N GLY A 51 4.72 -3.01 -40.10
CA GLY A 51 3.63 -3.90 -39.70
C GLY A 51 2.30 -3.17 -39.55
N PHE A 52 2.32 -1.96 -38.98
CA PHE A 52 1.12 -1.14 -38.87
C PHE A 52 0.55 -0.77 -40.26
N VAL A 53 1.41 -0.42 -41.22
CA VAL A 53 1.00 -0.18 -42.62
C VAL A 53 0.47 -1.45 -43.27
N ALA A 54 1.11 -2.62 -43.06
CA ALA A 54 0.63 -3.89 -43.57
C ALA A 54 -0.76 -4.23 -43.01
N TRP A 55 -1.00 -3.98 -41.73
CA TRP A 55 -2.31 -4.12 -41.11
C TRP A 55 -3.36 -3.19 -41.73
N LEU A 56 -3.05 -1.93 -41.94
CA LEU A 56 -3.95 -1.00 -42.65
C LEU A 56 -4.26 -1.44 -44.09
N GLN A 57 -3.36 -2.19 -44.72
CA GLN A 57 -3.53 -2.80 -46.04
C GLN A 57 -4.30 -4.13 -45.99
N GLY A 58 -4.84 -4.51 -44.82
CA GLY A 58 -5.66 -5.71 -44.67
C GLY A 58 -4.88 -6.99 -44.30
N THR A 59 -3.60 -6.90 -43.97
CA THR A 59 -2.87 -8.04 -43.42
C THR A 59 -3.38 -8.35 -42.01
N PRO A 60 -3.91 -9.56 -41.73
CA PRO A 60 -4.42 -9.87 -40.40
C PRO A 60 -3.27 -9.94 -39.39
N LEU A 61 -3.48 -9.40 -38.18
CA LEU A 61 -2.58 -9.63 -37.05
C LEU A 61 -2.73 -11.07 -36.52
N PRO A 62 -1.68 -11.63 -35.95
CA PRO A 62 -1.77 -12.86 -35.15
C PRO A 62 -2.79 -12.73 -34.04
N SER A 63 -3.30 -13.84 -33.52
CA SER A 63 -4.19 -13.83 -32.36
C SER A 63 -3.49 -13.22 -31.16
N TYR A 64 -4.16 -12.28 -30.50
CA TYR A 64 -3.59 -11.66 -29.30
C TYR A 64 -3.51 -12.65 -28.14
N ASP A 65 -2.33 -12.79 -27.54
CA ASP A 65 -2.14 -13.56 -26.33
C ASP A 65 -2.60 -12.74 -25.11
N TRP A 66 -3.90 -12.85 -24.81
CA TRP A 66 -4.51 -12.17 -23.69
C TRP A 66 -4.10 -12.73 -22.32
N TRP A 67 -3.56 -13.96 -22.30
CA TRP A 67 -3.09 -14.63 -21.07
C TRP A 67 -1.71 -14.12 -20.63
N GLY A 68 -0.83 -13.89 -21.58
CA GLY A 68 0.56 -13.53 -21.36
C GLY A 68 0.79 -12.34 -20.43
N PRO A 69 0.02 -11.22 -20.51
CA PRO A 69 0.20 -10.10 -19.57
C PRO A 69 -0.01 -10.44 -18.09
N SER A 70 -0.66 -11.57 -17.79
CA SER A 70 -0.82 -12.10 -16.43
C SER A 70 0.28 -13.09 -16.01
N ARG A 71 1.30 -13.29 -16.85
CA ARG A 71 2.42 -14.22 -16.64
C ARG A 71 3.73 -13.60 -17.14
N VAL A 72 3.98 -12.36 -16.70
CA VAL A 72 5.08 -11.52 -17.21
C VAL A 72 6.45 -12.05 -16.79
N ASN A 73 6.56 -12.65 -15.60
CA ASN A 73 7.84 -13.18 -15.09
C ASN A 73 8.28 -14.44 -15.86
N THR A 74 9.12 -14.25 -16.85
CA THR A 74 9.50 -15.30 -17.83
C THR A 74 10.44 -16.37 -17.27
N GLY A 75 11.13 -16.11 -16.18
CA GLY A 75 12.08 -17.07 -15.56
C GLY A 75 11.46 -17.96 -14.49
N ASN A 76 10.19 -17.77 -14.14
CA ASN A 76 9.49 -18.52 -13.11
C ASN A 76 7.98 -18.55 -13.42
N PHE A 77 7.26 -19.50 -12.85
CA PHE A 77 5.81 -19.62 -13.03
C PHE A 77 5.01 -18.64 -12.13
N ASP A 78 5.52 -17.42 -11.92
CA ASP A 78 4.83 -16.43 -11.13
C ASP A 78 3.51 -16.00 -11.80
N ILE A 79 2.45 -15.92 -11.01
CA ILE A 79 1.18 -15.36 -11.45
C ILE A 79 1.24 -13.84 -11.19
N THR A 80 1.21 -13.07 -12.28
CA THR A 80 1.26 -11.60 -12.25
C THR A 80 -0.07 -11.01 -12.70
N GLU A 81 -1.16 -11.49 -12.14
CA GLU A 81 -2.49 -10.98 -12.44
C GLU A 81 -2.68 -9.57 -11.89
N PHE A 82 -3.48 -8.80 -12.62
CA PHE A 82 -3.89 -7.44 -12.27
C PHE A 82 -5.40 -7.29 -12.43
N PRO A 83 -6.05 -6.31 -11.80
CA PRO A 83 -7.51 -6.28 -11.68
C PRO A 83 -8.27 -6.40 -13.01
N PHE A 84 -7.83 -5.70 -14.08
CA PHE A 84 -8.49 -5.83 -15.38
C PHE A 84 -8.49 -7.27 -15.91
N PHE A 85 -7.34 -7.95 -15.83
CA PHE A 85 -7.25 -9.36 -16.24
C PHE A 85 -8.15 -10.24 -15.38
N THR A 86 -8.12 -10.05 -14.05
CA THR A 86 -8.92 -10.82 -13.10
C THR A 86 -10.42 -10.65 -13.36
N PHE A 87 -10.87 -9.42 -13.66
CA PHE A 87 -12.27 -9.15 -14.05
C PHE A 87 -12.64 -9.76 -15.40
N LEU A 88 -11.75 -9.68 -16.39
CA LEU A 88 -11.95 -10.25 -17.72
C LEU A 88 -12.04 -11.77 -17.66
N PHE A 89 -11.16 -12.39 -16.88
CA PHE A 89 -11.15 -13.84 -16.69
C PHE A 89 -12.40 -14.34 -15.95
N GLY A 90 -12.97 -13.51 -15.06
CA GLY A 90 -14.27 -13.75 -14.44
C GLY A 90 -14.32 -14.94 -13.48
N ASP A 91 -13.17 -15.44 -13.03
CA ASP A 91 -13.12 -16.53 -12.06
C ASP A 91 -13.36 -16.00 -10.65
N LEU A 92 -14.39 -16.51 -9.98
CA LEU A 92 -14.77 -16.13 -8.61
C LEU A 92 -13.80 -16.66 -7.54
N HIS A 93 -12.52 -16.49 -7.78
CA HIS A 93 -11.49 -16.79 -6.79
C HIS A 93 -11.53 -15.83 -5.59
N PRO A 94 -11.01 -16.25 -4.42
CA PRO A 94 -10.97 -15.42 -3.22
C PRO A 94 -10.39 -14.03 -3.42
N HIS A 95 -9.35 -13.88 -4.26
CA HIS A 95 -8.72 -12.60 -4.55
C HIS A 95 -9.66 -11.63 -5.32
N LEU A 96 -10.48 -12.13 -6.26
CA LEU A 96 -11.47 -11.29 -6.94
C LEU A 96 -12.58 -10.86 -5.97
N MET A 97 -13.07 -11.78 -5.15
CA MET A 97 -14.08 -11.47 -4.13
C MET A 97 -13.54 -10.57 -3.03
N GLY A 98 -12.25 -10.62 -2.73
CA GLY A 98 -11.57 -9.77 -1.76
C GLY A 98 -11.48 -8.29 -2.19
N ILE A 99 -11.41 -7.99 -3.48
CA ILE A 99 -11.23 -6.62 -4.01
C ILE A 99 -12.27 -5.62 -3.47
N PRO A 100 -13.59 -5.88 -3.50
CA PRO A 100 -14.57 -4.97 -2.94
C PRO A 100 -14.40 -4.73 -1.44
N ILE A 101 -14.01 -5.75 -0.69
CA ILE A 101 -13.78 -5.66 0.76
C ILE A 101 -12.53 -4.84 1.04
N PHE A 102 -11.48 -5.05 0.25
CA PHE A 102 -10.22 -4.31 0.33
C PHE A 102 -10.46 -2.80 0.10
N THR A 103 -11.17 -2.45 -0.97
CA THR A 103 -11.49 -1.05 -1.30
C THR A 103 -12.44 -0.42 -0.28
N LEU A 104 -13.42 -1.17 0.23
CA LEU A 104 -14.32 -0.73 1.30
C LEU A 104 -13.54 -0.37 2.56
N LEU A 105 -12.58 -1.21 2.97
CA LEU A 105 -11.78 -0.94 4.17
C LEU A 105 -10.94 0.33 4.01
N ILE A 106 -10.36 0.59 2.85
CA ILE A 106 -9.66 1.85 2.56
C ILE A 106 -10.62 3.04 2.70
N ALA A 107 -11.82 2.95 2.12
CA ALA A 107 -12.83 4.01 2.22
C ALA A 107 -13.26 4.24 3.68
N LEU A 108 -13.49 3.18 4.47
CA LEU A 108 -13.80 3.26 5.90
C LEU A 108 -12.65 3.87 6.70
N SER A 109 -11.41 3.56 6.37
CA SER A 109 -10.21 4.13 6.98
C SER A 109 -10.16 5.65 6.78
N MET A 110 -10.42 6.12 5.57
CA MET A 110 -10.51 7.55 5.28
C MET A 110 -11.67 8.22 6.00
N ALA A 111 -12.86 7.60 5.98
CA ALA A 111 -14.03 8.10 6.71
C ALA A 111 -13.77 8.20 8.22
N TYR A 112 -13.05 7.22 8.79
CA TYR A 112 -12.64 7.23 10.19
C TYR A 112 -11.74 8.44 10.50
N VAL A 113 -10.71 8.69 9.68
CA VAL A 113 -9.80 9.83 9.88
C VAL A 113 -10.57 11.16 9.81
N PHE A 114 -11.46 11.33 8.81
CA PHE A 114 -12.30 12.52 8.71
C PHE A 114 -13.25 12.69 9.91
N SER A 115 -13.86 11.60 10.38
CA SER A 115 -14.73 11.62 11.56
C SER A 115 -13.97 12.06 12.82
N CYS A 116 -12.73 11.62 12.99
CA CYS A 116 -11.84 12.04 14.07
C CYS A 116 -11.50 13.53 13.96
N GLN A 117 -11.20 14.04 12.76
CA GLN A 117 -10.92 15.47 12.55
C GLN A 117 -12.11 16.38 12.90
N GLU A 118 -13.31 15.91 12.64
CA GLU A 118 -14.53 16.65 12.98
C GLU A 118 -14.92 16.51 14.45
N GLY A 119 -14.21 15.67 15.22
CA GLY A 119 -14.51 15.41 16.63
C GLY A 119 -15.81 14.63 16.83
N ARG A 120 -16.23 13.84 15.84
CA ARG A 120 -17.45 13.00 15.86
C ARG A 120 -17.17 11.68 16.56
N PHE A 121 -17.16 11.71 17.89
CA PHE A 121 -16.80 10.56 18.69
C PHE A 121 -17.59 9.27 18.37
N THR A 122 -18.92 9.31 18.40
CA THR A 122 -19.76 8.13 18.17
C THR A 122 -19.53 7.55 16.77
N HIS A 123 -19.38 8.41 15.75
CA HIS A 123 -19.09 7.96 14.40
C HIS A 123 -17.73 7.26 14.31
N SER A 124 -16.68 7.81 14.97
CA SER A 124 -15.36 7.18 14.95
C SER A 124 -15.35 5.81 15.64
N VAL A 125 -16.14 5.62 16.70
CA VAL A 125 -16.34 4.30 17.36
C VAL A 125 -17.00 3.30 16.42
N VAL A 126 -18.08 3.70 15.75
CA VAL A 126 -18.77 2.83 14.79
C VAL A 126 -17.85 2.46 13.63
N LEU A 127 -17.11 3.44 13.09
CA LEU A 127 -16.17 3.18 12.01
C LEU A 127 -15.02 2.27 12.44
N ALA A 128 -14.53 2.37 13.68
CA ALA A 128 -13.55 1.44 14.24
C ALA A 128 -14.09 0.00 14.32
N ALA A 129 -15.33 -0.18 14.72
CA ALA A 129 -15.99 -1.50 14.70
C ALA A 129 -16.15 -2.02 13.25
N MET A 130 -16.57 -1.16 12.31
CA MET A 130 -16.67 -1.54 10.89
C MET A 130 -15.33 -1.92 10.27
N LEU A 131 -14.24 -1.28 10.67
CA LEU A 131 -12.88 -1.67 10.26
C LEU A 131 -12.54 -3.08 10.76
N GLY A 132 -12.81 -3.40 12.03
CA GLY A 132 -12.63 -4.72 12.57
C GLY A 132 -13.47 -5.80 11.86
N LEU A 133 -14.73 -5.48 11.58
CA LEU A 133 -15.61 -6.35 10.81
C LEU A 133 -15.08 -6.57 9.38
N SER A 134 -14.63 -5.52 8.71
CA SER A 134 -14.10 -5.63 7.33
C SER A 134 -12.83 -6.49 7.29
N ILE A 135 -11.95 -6.39 8.30
CA ILE A 135 -10.78 -7.27 8.43
C ILE A 135 -11.21 -8.72 8.65
N ALA A 136 -12.23 -8.96 9.48
CA ALA A 136 -12.77 -10.30 9.72
C ALA A 136 -13.34 -10.90 8.41
N ILE A 137 -14.16 -10.15 7.69
CA ILE A 137 -14.72 -10.58 6.39
C ILE A 137 -13.58 -10.84 5.39
N SER A 138 -12.57 -9.99 5.35
CA SER A 138 -11.40 -10.20 4.48
C SER A 138 -10.67 -11.50 4.83
N LYS A 139 -10.43 -11.79 6.10
CA LYS A 139 -9.83 -13.06 6.53
C LYS A 139 -10.65 -14.27 6.08
N MET A 140 -11.97 -14.20 6.16
CA MET A 140 -12.88 -15.28 5.74
C MET A 140 -12.97 -15.42 4.21
N THR A 141 -12.75 -14.33 3.45
CA THR A 141 -12.84 -14.31 1.98
C THR A 141 -11.47 -14.57 1.35
N ASN A 142 -10.46 -13.79 1.71
CA ASN A 142 -9.08 -13.90 1.24
C ASN A 142 -8.11 -13.59 2.38
N THR A 143 -7.66 -14.60 3.10
CA THR A 143 -6.77 -14.45 4.26
C THR A 143 -5.48 -13.67 3.93
N TRP A 144 -5.04 -13.70 2.67
CA TRP A 144 -3.84 -12.99 2.22
C TRP A 144 -3.94 -11.46 2.28
N ASP A 145 -5.15 -10.91 2.23
CA ASP A 145 -5.36 -9.46 2.31
C ASP A 145 -5.28 -8.95 3.75
N MET A 146 -5.52 -9.82 4.73
CA MET A 146 -5.62 -9.42 6.14
C MET A 146 -4.40 -8.65 6.67
N PRO A 147 -3.15 -9.09 6.44
CA PRO A 147 -1.98 -8.36 6.96
C PRO A 147 -1.89 -6.91 6.43
N THR A 148 -2.14 -6.73 5.14
CA THR A 148 -2.13 -5.41 4.48
C THR A 148 -3.26 -4.53 5.03
N LEU A 149 -4.46 -5.07 5.17
CA LEU A 149 -5.61 -4.35 5.69
C LEU A 149 -5.47 -3.99 7.18
N CYS A 150 -4.83 -4.85 7.97
CA CYS A 150 -4.45 -4.51 9.35
C CYS A 150 -3.50 -3.30 9.39
N LEU A 151 -2.50 -3.24 8.49
CA LEU A 151 -1.61 -2.09 8.41
C LEU A 151 -2.35 -0.81 8.01
N VAL A 152 -3.24 -0.87 7.04
CA VAL A 152 -4.08 0.28 6.62
C VAL A 152 -4.93 0.77 7.80
N ALA A 153 -5.57 -0.13 8.53
CA ALA A 153 -6.38 0.23 9.70
C ALA A 153 -5.54 0.85 10.83
N VAL A 154 -4.37 0.29 11.13
CA VAL A 154 -3.44 0.84 12.14
C VAL A 154 -2.98 2.24 11.75
N ILE A 155 -2.60 2.45 10.49
CA ILE A 155 -2.25 3.78 9.97
C ILE A 155 -3.43 4.74 10.18
N ALA A 156 -4.65 4.34 9.84
CA ALA A 156 -5.84 5.16 10.06
C ALA A 156 -6.07 5.49 11.54
N PHE A 157 -5.88 4.53 12.45
CA PHE A 157 -6.01 4.75 13.90
C PHE A 157 -4.96 5.73 14.41
N VAL A 158 -3.71 5.64 13.96
CA VAL A 158 -2.65 6.59 14.31
C VAL A 158 -3.03 8.00 13.84
N PHE A 159 -3.39 8.15 12.56
CA PHE A 159 -3.77 9.47 12.02
C PHE A 159 -5.04 10.01 12.67
N GLY A 160 -6.06 9.20 12.85
CA GLY A 160 -7.31 9.60 13.50
C GLY A 160 -7.07 10.09 14.93
N SER A 161 -6.28 9.34 15.71
CA SER A 161 -5.97 9.73 17.10
C SER A 161 -5.16 11.02 17.19
N THR A 162 -4.19 11.23 16.28
CA THR A 162 -3.34 12.43 16.26
C THR A 162 -4.07 13.68 15.78
N THR A 163 -5.13 13.53 14.97
CA THR A 163 -5.89 14.63 14.39
C THR A 163 -7.23 14.90 15.08
N PHE A 164 -7.58 14.12 16.10
CA PHE A 164 -8.86 14.23 16.80
C PHE A 164 -9.07 15.61 17.42
N LYS A 165 -10.18 16.27 17.08
CA LYS A 165 -10.55 17.56 17.64
C LYS A 165 -11.31 17.39 18.94
N VAL A 166 -10.75 17.93 20.02
CA VAL A 166 -11.39 17.96 21.34
C VAL A 166 -12.01 19.32 21.58
N LYS A 167 -13.32 19.32 21.85
CA LYS A 167 -14.01 20.52 22.29
C LYS A 167 -13.94 20.60 23.83
N GLY A 168 -13.37 21.67 24.38
CA GLY A 168 -13.41 21.96 25.81
C GLY A 168 -12.35 21.26 26.69
N LEU A 169 -11.08 21.39 26.35
CA LEU A 169 -9.95 20.69 27.01
C LEU A 169 -9.81 20.95 28.52
N SER A 170 -10.33 22.08 29.06
CA SER A 170 -10.06 22.51 30.44
C SER A 170 -10.82 21.70 31.50
N SER A 171 -11.96 21.10 31.20
CA SER A 171 -12.75 20.32 32.19
C SER A 171 -12.45 18.80 32.14
N THR A 172 -11.58 18.37 31.26
CA THR A 172 -11.44 16.95 30.86
C THR A 172 -10.34 16.20 31.63
N HIS A 173 -9.49 16.89 32.39
CA HIS A 173 -8.28 16.26 32.97
C HIS A 173 -8.58 15.09 33.93
N ASN A 174 -9.52 15.28 34.85
CA ASN A 174 -9.82 14.24 35.86
C ASN A 174 -10.56 13.05 35.23
N ASN A 175 -11.41 13.29 34.24
CA ASN A 175 -12.13 12.25 33.53
C ASN A 175 -11.19 11.38 32.66
N LEU A 176 -10.19 12.02 32.02
CA LEU A 176 -9.19 11.30 31.23
C LEU A 176 -8.27 10.41 32.07
N LEU A 177 -7.96 10.83 33.32
CA LEU A 177 -7.15 10.02 34.21
C LEU A 177 -7.92 8.77 34.66
N SER A 178 -9.19 8.93 35.09
CA SER A 178 -10.04 7.80 35.47
C SER A 178 -10.30 6.86 34.30
N GLU A 179 -10.50 7.39 33.10
CA GLU A 179 -10.63 6.61 31.87
C GLU A 179 -9.34 5.81 31.55
N SER A 180 -8.15 6.44 31.72
CA SER A 180 -6.87 5.73 31.54
C SER A 180 -6.72 4.58 32.50
N ILE A 181 -7.07 4.78 33.76
CA ILE A 181 -7.01 3.73 34.79
C ILE A 181 -7.98 2.59 34.45
N LEU A 182 -9.21 2.92 34.03
CA LEU A 182 -10.22 1.93 33.64
C LEU A 182 -9.72 1.07 32.48
N TRP A 183 -9.18 1.69 31.42
CA TRP A 183 -8.65 0.97 30.26
C TRP A 183 -7.40 0.14 30.60
N LEU A 184 -6.55 0.65 31.49
CA LEU A 184 -5.40 -0.10 32.01
C LEU A 184 -5.86 -1.38 32.72
N VAL A 185 -6.80 -1.26 33.66
CA VAL A 185 -7.33 -2.40 34.41
C VAL A 185 -8.03 -3.39 33.48
N ALA A 186 -8.88 -2.90 32.56
CA ALA A 186 -9.58 -3.75 31.61
C ALA A 186 -8.61 -4.53 30.69
N SER A 187 -7.63 -3.83 30.11
CA SER A 187 -6.63 -4.45 29.23
C SER A 187 -5.75 -5.46 29.97
N ALA A 188 -5.31 -5.13 31.19
CA ALA A 188 -4.51 -6.06 32.00
C ALA A 188 -5.31 -7.29 32.43
N SER A 189 -6.59 -7.15 32.75
CA SER A 189 -7.47 -8.26 33.10
C SER A 189 -7.69 -9.20 31.92
N VAL A 190 -7.93 -8.66 30.71
CA VAL A 190 -8.05 -9.45 29.48
C VAL A 190 -6.74 -10.16 29.14
N ALA A 191 -5.59 -9.45 29.28
CA ALA A 191 -4.28 -10.05 29.04
C ALA A 191 -4.02 -11.24 29.98
N LEU A 192 -4.33 -11.07 31.26
CA LEU A 192 -4.17 -12.15 32.26
C LEU A 192 -5.11 -13.32 31.98
N GLY A 193 -6.39 -13.05 31.70
CA GLY A 193 -7.36 -14.07 31.34
C GLY A 193 -6.96 -14.86 30.09
N ALA A 194 -6.52 -14.17 29.04
CA ALA A 194 -6.04 -14.80 27.82
C ALA A 194 -4.78 -15.63 28.03
N PHE A 195 -3.85 -15.16 28.87
CA PHE A 195 -2.66 -15.91 29.25
C PHE A 195 -2.99 -17.22 29.96
N VAL A 196 -3.87 -17.14 30.96
CA VAL A 196 -4.33 -18.33 31.72
C VAL A 196 -5.06 -19.31 30.82
N SER A 197 -5.80 -18.82 29.80
CA SER A 197 -6.54 -19.66 28.84
C SER A 197 -5.66 -20.21 27.70
N GLY A 198 -4.35 -20.00 27.74
CA GLY A 198 -3.45 -20.47 26.68
C GLY A 198 -3.47 -19.64 25.37
N LEU A 199 -4.22 -18.54 25.33
CA LEU A 199 -4.31 -17.64 24.18
C LEU A 199 -3.14 -16.62 24.18
N GLY A 200 -1.92 -17.11 24.09
CA GLY A 200 -0.70 -16.31 24.28
C GLY A 200 -0.59 -15.06 23.39
N TRP A 201 -1.04 -15.13 22.15
CA TRP A 201 -1.03 -13.99 21.24
C TRP A 201 -2.05 -12.90 21.65
N VAL A 202 -3.23 -13.29 22.15
CA VAL A 202 -4.22 -12.36 22.69
C VAL A 202 -3.67 -11.69 23.94
N ALA A 203 -3.06 -12.49 24.84
CA ALA A 203 -2.40 -11.98 26.03
C ALA A 203 -1.33 -10.94 25.69
N ALA A 204 -0.49 -11.19 24.68
CA ALA A 204 0.55 -10.27 24.25
C ALA A 204 -0.03 -8.94 23.73
N ILE A 205 -1.07 -8.99 22.90
CA ILE A 205 -1.74 -7.79 22.36
C ILE A 205 -2.30 -6.94 23.51
N PHE A 206 -3.05 -7.53 24.42
CA PHE A 206 -3.66 -6.79 25.54
C PHE A 206 -2.64 -6.35 26.58
N ALA A 207 -1.51 -7.03 26.73
CA ALA A 207 -0.40 -6.57 27.55
C ALA A 207 0.24 -5.30 26.95
N ILE A 208 0.39 -5.22 25.61
CA ILE A 208 0.85 -4.01 24.93
C ILE A 208 -0.13 -2.85 25.15
N PHE A 209 -1.45 -3.12 25.08
CA PHE A 209 -2.46 -2.10 25.36
C PHE A 209 -2.41 -1.63 26.81
N ALA A 210 -2.26 -2.53 27.77
CA ALA A 210 -2.09 -2.19 29.18
C ALA A 210 -0.85 -1.31 29.39
N LEU A 211 0.29 -1.66 28.77
CA LEU A 211 1.52 -0.88 28.85
C LEU A 211 1.33 0.51 28.23
N THR A 212 0.75 0.60 27.03
CA THR A 212 0.48 1.87 26.35
C THR A 212 -0.44 2.77 27.19
N THR A 213 -1.47 2.21 27.78
CA THR A 213 -2.41 2.92 28.66
C THR A 213 -1.74 3.34 29.96
N GLY A 214 -0.89 2.48 30.54
CA GLY A 214 -0.08 2.80 31.71
C GLY A 214 0.87 3.99 31.48
N VAL A 215 1.56 3.99 30.33
CA VAL A 215 2.40 5.13 29.92
C VAL A 215 1.58 6.39 29.75
N SER A 216 0.34 6.29 29.26
CA SER A 216 -0.53 7.46 29.04
C SER A 216 -0.83 8.22 30.35
N ILE A 217 -0.82 7.54 31.52
CA ILE A 217 -1.07 8.17 32.82
C ILE A 217 -0.04 9.24 33.15
N PHE A 218 1.21 9.02 32.73
CA PHE A 218 2.33 9.95 32.93
C PHE A 218 2.52 10.97 31.81
N ALA A 219 1.74 10.85 30.73
CA ALA A 219 1.83 11.73 29.58
C ALA A 219 1.13 13.07 29.80
N SER A 220 1.45 14.06 28.96
CA SER A 220 0.67 15.30 28.89
C SER A 220 -0.80 15.01 28.58
N VAL A 221 -1.71 15.90 28.98
CA VAL A 221 -3.17 15.71 28.76
C VAL A 221 -3.49 15.45 27.29
N GLU A 222 -2.84 16.18 26.39
CA GLU A 222 -3.05 16.00 24.96
C GLU A 222 -2.56 14.64 24.47
N LEU A 223 -1.36 14.22 24.84
CA LEU A 223 -0.80 12.91 24.45
C LEU A 223 -1.63 11.77 25.07
N ARG A 224 -2.05 11.91 26.32
CA ARG A 224 -2.93 10.94 27.00
C ARG A 224 -4.23 10.74 26.24
N LEU A 225 -4.89 11.82 25.85
CA LEU A 225 -6.13 11.73 25.07
C LEU A 225 -5.92 11.01 23.74
N ARG A 226 -4.86 11.35 23.02
CA ARG A 226 -4.53 10.70 21.72
C ARG A 226 -4.27 9.21 21.89
N LEU A 227 -3.51 8.84 22.91
CA LEU A 227 -3.26 7.41 23.23
C LEU A 227 -4.53 6.68 23.63
N LEU A 228 -5.40 7.27 24.43
CA LEU A 228 -6.69 6.69 24.82
C LEU A 228 -7.61 6.47 23.60
N ILE A 229 -7.71 7.44 22.72
CA ILE A 229 -8.49 7.33 21.49
C ILE A 229 -7.94 6.19 20.63
N PHE A 230 -6.64 6.14 20.43
CA PHE A 230 -5.98 5.08 19.66
C PHE A 230 -6.27 3.69 20.26
N VAL A 231 -5.95 3.50 21.54
CA VAL A 231 -6.12 2.21 22.24
C VAL A 231 -7.57 1.75 22.22
N ARG A 232 -8.50 2.65 22.53
CA ARG A 232 -9.93 2.32 22.54
C ARG A 232 -10.43 1.87 21.17
N HIS A 233 -10.13 2.61 20.10
CA HIS A 233 -10.60 2.28 18.77
C HIS A 233 -9.96 0.98 18.27
N LEU A 234 -8.69 0.77 18.58
CA LEU A 234 -8.00 -0.46 18.25
C LEU A 234 -8.60 -1.67 18.99
N ILE A 235 -8.93 -1.53 20.28
CA ILE A 235 -9.61 -2.59 21.05
C ILE A 235 -10.99 -2.88 20.47
N ILE A 236 -11.79 -1.87 20.16
CA ILE A 236 -13.13 -2.05 19.57
C ILE A 236 -13.01 -2.80 18.24
N SER A 237 -12.09 -2.40 17.39
CA SER A 237 -11.83 -3.05 16.10
C SER A 237 -11.41 -4.52 16.31
N LEU A 238 -10.48 -4.77 17.23
CA LEU A 238 -10.02 -6.12 17.54
C LEU A 238 -11.12 -7.01 18.14
N LEU A 239 -11.91 -6.50 19.08
CA LEU A 239 -13.02 -7.25 19.64
C LEU A 239 -14.07 -7.60 18.58
N THR A 240 -14.39 -6.65 17.69
CA THR A 240 -15.29 -6.91 16.56
C THR A 240 -14.71 -7.98 15.64
N PHE A 241 -13.43 -7.86 15.28
CA PHE A 241 -12.73 -8.88 14.50
C PHE A 241 -12.82 -10.27 15.15
N MET A 242 -12.52 -10.39 16.45
CA MET A 242 -12.51 -11.65 17.17
C MET A 242 -13.89 -12.31 17.24
N ILE A 243 -14.96 -11.52 17.46
CA ILE A 243 -16.34 -12.04 17.52
C ILE A 243 -16.69 -12.83 16.23
N PHE A 244 -16.24 -12.37 15.08
CA PHE A 244 -16.56 -13.01 13.80
C PHE A 244 -15.53 -14.06 13.38
N VAL A 245 -14.27 -13.91 13.77
CA VAL A 245 -13.18 -14.78 13.31
C VAL A 245 -13.03 -16.04 14.17
N ILE A 246 -13.26 -15.98 15.48
CA ILE A 246 -13.08 -17.15 16.36
C ILE A 246 -13.96 -18.33 15.90
N PRO A 247 -15.28 -18.17 15.65
CA PRO A 247 -16.10 -19.30 15.19
C PRO A 247 -15.66 -19.86 13.84
N TYR A 248 -15.12 -18.98 12.96
CA TYR A 248 -14.60 -19.39 11.66
C TYR A 248 -13.30 -20.19 11.79
N ASP A 249 -12.36 -19.74 12.63
CA ASP A 249 -11.09 -20.42 12.84
C ASP A 249 -11.26 -21.77 13.55
N GLU A 250 -12.25 -21.91 14.45
CA GLU A 250 -12.59 -23.18 15.09
C GLU A 250 -13.16 -24.21 14.11
N ALA A 251 -13.82 -23.74 13.04
CA ALA A 251 -14.42 -24.60 12.03
C ALA A 251 -13.48 -24.92 10.85
N ARG A 252 -12.28 -24.34 10.80
CA ARG A 252 -11.35 -24.44 9.67
C ARG A 252 -10.09 -25.20 10.04
N GLU A 253 -9.63 -26.06 9.12
CA GLU A 253 -8.27 -26.58 9.20
C GLU A 253 -7.23 -25.46 9.00
N THR A 254 -6.25 -25.41 9.88
CA THR A 254 -5.17 -24.41 9.81
C THR A 254 -4.06 -24.91 8.89
N PHE A 255 -3.63 -24.06 7.97
CA PHE A 255 -2.42 -24.31 7.20
C PHE A 255 -1.20 -23.76 7.96
N ASP A 256 -0.15 -24.56 8.03
CA ASP A 256 1.12 -24.12 8.62
C ASP A 256 1.90 -23.32 7.56
N LEU A 257 1.68 -22.01 7.56
CA LEU A 257 2.37 -21.08 6.67
C LEU A 257 3.65 -20.58 7.35
N SER A 258 4.77 -20.60 6.64
CA SER A 258 6.03 -20.04 7.12
C SER A 258 6.66 -19.10 6.11
N LEU A 259 7.43 -18.12 6.60
CA LEU A 259 8.18 -17.19 5.75
C LEU A 259 9.57 -17.76 5.48
N ARG A 260 9.96 -17.77 4.21
CA ARG A 260 11.31 -18.13 3.77
C ARG A 260 11.88 -17.03 2.89
N ARG A 261 13.22 -16.96 2.85
CA ARG A 261 13.89 -16.09 1.88
C ARG A 261 13.60 -16.59 0.46
N THR A 262 13.30 -15.67 -0.46
CA THR A 262 13.16 -16.02 -1.87
C THR A 262 14.48 -16.51 -2.47
N SER A 263 14.41 -17.48 -3.35
CA SER A 263 15.55 -17.98 -4.13
C SER A 263 15.64 -17.33 -5.51
N TRP A 264 14.63 -16.57 -5.91
CA TRP A 264 14.53 -15.96 -7.22
C TRP A 264 13.94 -14.56 -7.12
N VAL A 265 14.38 -13.66 -8.00
CA VAL A 265 13.93 -12.26 -8.06
C VAL A 265 13.40 -11.96 -9.46
N SER A 266 12.48 -11.01 -9.54
CA SER A 266 11.88 -10.63 -10.83
C SER A 266 12.91 -9.97 -11.74
N PRO A 267 13.02 -10.38 -13.03
CA PRO A 267 13.85 -9.70 -14.02
C PRO A 267 13.41 -8.24 -14.17
N PHE A 268 14.39 -7.35 -14.42
CA PHE A 268 14.11 -5.92 -14.54
C PHE A 268 13.07 -5.58 -15.62
N SER A 269 13.22 -6.19 -16.80
CA SER A 269 12.31 -6.00 -17.92
C SER A 269 10.88 -6.41 -17.59
N ASP A 270 10.73 -7.55 -16.94
CA ASP A 270 9.44 -8.13 -16.61
C ASP A 270 8.76 -7.32 -15.51
N PHE A 271 9.52 -6.96 -14.47
CA PHE A 271 9.04 -6.08 -13.42
C PHE A 271 8.57 -4.72 -13.96
N LEU A 272 9.36 -4.09 -14.84
CA LEU A 272 9.00 -2.81 -15.42
C LEU A 272 7.83 -2.94 -16.41
N SER A 273 7.73 -4.05 -17.15
CA SER A 273 6.58 -4.32 -18.03
C SER A 273 5.27 -4.39 -17.25
N HIS A 274 5.30 -4.91 -16.03
CA HIS A 274 4.12 -4.99 -15.17
C HIS A 274 3.83 -3.67 -14.44
N TRP A 275 4.83 -3.08 -13.80
CA TRP A 275 4.68 -1.95 -12.88
C TRP A 275 4.97 -0.59 -13.48
N GLY A 276 5.47 -0.54 -14.72
CA GLY A 276 5.96 0.68 -15.37
C GLY A 276 4.95 1.82 -15.41
N VAL A 277 3.66 1.52 -15.54
CA VAL A 277 2.58 2.52 -15.50
C VAL A 277 2.60 3.28 -14.18
N PHE A 278 2.70 2.60 -13.05
CA PHE A 278 2.73 3.22 -11.72
C PHE A 278 4.04 3.98 -11.47
N PHE A 279 5.16 3.44 -11.92
CA PHE A 279 6.44 4.17 -11.85
C PHE A 279 6.42 5.45 -12.69
N PHE A 280 5.80 5.40 -13.86
CA PHE A 280 5.62 6.59 -14.70
C PHE A 280 4.72 7.63 -14.01
N ILE A 281 3.59 7.22 -13.43
CA ILE A 281 2.69 8.11 -12.69
C ILE A 281 3.40 8.68 -11.47
N ALA A 282 4.13 7.87 -10.71
CA ALA A 282 4.90 8.31 -9.56
C ALA A 282 5.96 9.35 -9.97
N LEU A 283 6.69 9.11 -11.04
CA LEU A 283 7.69 10.04 -11.56
C LEU A 283 7.04 11.37 -11.99
N ALA A 284 5.93 11.32 -12.72
CA ALA A 284 5.19 12.51 -13.14
C ALA A 284 4.69 13.31 -11.93
N PHE A 285 4.18 12.63 -10.90
CA PHE A 285 3.75 13.27 -9.65
C PHE A 285 4.93 13.92 -8.91
N ILE A 286 6.06 13.22 -8.80
CA ILE A 286 7.27 13.76 -8.16
C ILE A 286 7.76 15.00 -8.92
N CYS A 287 7.84 14.95 -10.25
CA CYS A 287 8.22 16.09 -11.10
C CYS A 287 7.28 17.28 -10.88
N HIS A 288 5.97 17.02 -10.79
CA HIS A 288 4.98 18.06 -10.49
C HIS A 288 5.19 18.70 -9.11
N GLU A 289 5.38 17.89 -8.07
CA GLU A 289 5.64 18.38 -6.70
C GLU A 289 6.93 19.20 -6.62
N VAL A 290 7.99 18.72 -7.27
CA VAL A 290 9.27 19.45 -7.37
C VAL A 290 9.07 20.75 -8.12
N HIS A 291 8.39 20.73 -9.25
CA HIS A 291 8.11 21.93 -10.05
C HIS A 291 7.29 22.96 -9.23
N GLN A 292 6.23 22.55 -8.55
CA GLN A 292 5.44 23.46 -7.70
C GLN A 292 6.26 24.10 -6.57
N ARG A 293 7.16 23.32 -5.96
CA ARG A 293 8.05 23.82 -4.90
C ARG A 293 9.11 24.77 -5.44
N LEU A 294 9.56 24.58 -6.67
CA LEU A 294 10.55 25.40 -7.34
C LEU A 294 9.95 26.66 -7.98
N SER A 295 8.76 26.60 -8.59
CA SER A 295 8.14 27.72 -9.30
C SER A 295 7.68 28.87 -8.39
N GLY A 296 7.51 28.63 -7.09
CA GLY A 296 7.25 29.66 -6.08
C GLY A 296 8.50 30.34 -5.52
N ARG A 297 9.71 29.91 -5.93
CA ARG A 297 10.99 30.40 -5.40
C ARG A 297 11.97 30.65 -6.56
N SER A 298 12.62 31.82 -6.57
CA SER A 298 13.74 32.04 -7.50
C SER A 298 14.80 30.96 -7.28
N VAL A 299 15.35 30.38 -8.35
CA VAL A 299 16.43 29.36 -8.29
C VAL A 299 17.60 29.82 -7.42
N LYS A 300 17.85 31.15 -7.37
CA LYS A 300 18.82 31.76 -6.43
C LYS A 300 18.43 31.61 -4.96
N SER A 301 17.16 31.42 -4.61
CA SER A 301 16.71 31.23 -3.22
C SER A 301 16.85 29.81 -2.71
N ILE A 302 17.09 28.83 -3.59
CA ILE A 302 17.43 27.44 -3.22
C ILE A 302 18.82 27.39 -2.57
N PHE A 303 19.72 28.31 -3.01
CA PHE A 303 21.09 28.41 -2.50
C PHE A 303 21.31 29.57 -1.55
N HIS A 304 20.32 30.46 -1.32
CA HIS A 304 20.43 31.60 -0.41
C HIS A 304 19.49 31.41 0.79
N VAL A 305 20.10 31.00 1.88
CA VAL A 305 19.51 30.81 3.20
C VAL A 305 19.05 32.15 3.79
N ARG A 306 17.76 32.44 3.71
CA ARG A 306 17.18 33.57 4.42
C ARG A 306 16.26 33.08 5.54
N HIS A 307 16.79 33.17 6.76
CA HIS A 307 16.15 33.03 8.08
C HIS A 307 15.41 31.71 8.47
N SER A 308 15.91 31.11 9.52
CA SER A 308 15.33 30.27 10.55
C SER A 308 14.76 28.87 10.19
N HIS A 309 14.10 28.67 9.06
CA HIS A 309 13.60 27.34 8.64
C HIS A 309 14.53 26.60 7.65
N SER A 310 15.50 27.26 7.08
CA SER A 310 16.28 26.80 5.93
C SER A 310 17.32 25.72 6.24
N LYS A 311 17.84 25.65 7.48
CA LYS A 311 18.80 24.59 7.85
C LYS A 311 18.12 23.22 7.96
N CYS A 312 16.87 23.18 8.45
CA CYS A 312 16.08 21.94 8.50
C CYS A 312 15.72 21.43 7.10
N ASP A 313 15.37 22.31 6.17
CA ASP A 313 14.97 21.91 4.81
C ASP A 313 16.15 21.32 4.04
N VAL A 314 17.34 21.92 4.14
CA VAL A 314 18.56 21.38 3.51
C VAL A 314 18.99 20.07 4.14
N LEU A 315 18.96 19.96 5.46
CA LEU A 315 19.29 18.70 6.16
C LEU A 315 18.31 17.61 5.80
N ASN A 316 17.01 17.89 5.78
CA ASN A 316 15.97 16.92 5.40
C ASN A 316 16.13 16.44 3.96
N PHE A 317 16.50 17.34 3.03
CA PHE A 317 16.78 16.97 1.65
C PHE A 317 17.98 16.01 1.55
N TRP A 318 19.09 16.33 2.20
CA TRP A 318 20.27 15.47 2.16
C TRP A 318 20.05 14.13 2.88
N LEU A 319 19.33 14.11 3.99
CA LEU A 319 18.91 12.88 4.65
C LEU A 319 18.06 12.02 3.72
N PHE A 320 17.13 12.64 2.98
CA PHE A 320 16.35 11.93 1.97
C PHE A 320 17.24 11.33 0.89
N VAL A 321 18.12 12.12 0.29
CA VAL A 321 19.03 11.61 -0.77
C VAL A 321 19.85 10.44 -0.25
N ILE A 322 20.41 10.56 0.95
CA ILE A 322 21.22 9.50 1.56
C ILE A 322 20.39 8.23 1.75
N TYR A 323 19.22 8.29 2.40
CA TYR A 323 18.46 7.07 2.66
C TYR A 323 17.83 6.47 1.39
N ALA A 324 17.44 7.30 0.43
CA ALA A 324 16.96 6.81 -0.86
C ALA A 324 18.06 6.09 -1.65
N LEU A 325 19.27 6.66 -1.69
CA LEU A 325 20.43 6.02 -2.29
C LEU A 325 20.84 4.74 -1.56
N VAL A 326 20.80 4.73 -0.22
CA VAL A 326 21.08 3.53 0.58
C VAL A 326 20.04 2.45 0.30
N ALA A 327 18.75 2.78 0.31
CA ALA A 327 17.68 1.84 0.01
C ALA A 327 17.81 1.25 -1.40
N PHE A 328 18.13 2.09 -2.38
CA PHE A 328 18.37 1.66 -3.76
C PHE A 328 19.60 0.76 -3.87
N SER A 329 20.72 1.18 -3.28
CA SER A 329 21.98 0.42 -3.34
C SER A 329 21.87 -0.94 -2.62
N LEU A 330 21.22 -0.98 -1.45
CA LEU A 330 20.95 -2.22 -0.74
C LEU A 330 20.01 -3.13 -1.54
N GLY A 331 18.99 -2.52 -2.19
CA GLY A 331 18.09 -3.25 -3.07
C GLY A 331 18.81 -3.88 -4.25
N LEU A 332 19.79 -3.20 -4.84
CA LEU A 332 20.60 -3.74 -5.96
C LEU A 332 21.40 -4.98 -5.59
N LEU A 333 21.77 -5.17 -4.32
CA LEU A 333 22.45 -6.39 -3.86
C LEU A 333 21.56 -7.64 -4.01
N ILE A 334 20.25 -7.47 -4.07
CA ILE A 334 19.28 -8.55 -4.26
C ILE A 334 18.79 -8.54 -5.72
N GLY A 335 18.36 -7.38 -6.22
CA GLY A 335 17.89 -7.24 -7.61
C GLY A 335 17.26 -5.88 -7.91
N TRP A 336 17.14 -5.57 -9.18
CA TRP A 336 16.57 -4.30 -9.67
C TRP A 336 15.12 -4.06 -9.23
N ALA A 337 14.31 -5.11 -9.16
CA ALA A 337 12.91 -5.02 -8.74
C ALA A 337 12.80 -4.50 -7.30
N LEU A 338 13.63 -5.06 -6.39
CA LEU A 338 13.71 -4.57 -5.02
C LEU A 338 14.28 -3.15 -4.94
N ALA A 339 15.32 -2.83 -5.73
CA ALA A 339 15.93 -1.51 -5.75
C ALA A 339 14.91 -0.43 -6.14
N LEU A 340 14.14 -0.66 -7.19
CA LEU A 340 13.11 0.28 -7.66
C LEU A 340 11.97 0.42 -6.65
N SER A 341 11.51 -0.68 -6.09
CA SER A 341 10.42 -0.66 -5.09
C SER A 341 10.85 0.06 -3.81
N ALA A 342 12.05 -0.23 -3.31
CA ALA A 342 12.61 0.43 -2.13
C ALA A 342 12.85 1.93 -2.37
N PHE A 343 13.37 2.30 -3.53
CA PHE A 343 13.52 3.70 -3.92
C PHE A 343 12.18 4.41 -4.02
N GLY A 344 11.18 3.80 -4.68
CA GLY A 344 9.81 4.34 -4.75
C GLY A 344 9.21 4.57 -3.37
N ALA A 345 9.30 3.58 -2.48
CA ALA A 345 8.85 3.71 -1.09
C ALA A 345 9.58 4.86 -0.37
N ALA A 346 10.91 4.97 -0.51
CA ALA A 346 11.72 6.01 0.10
C ALA A 346 11.28 7.41 -0.34
N VAL A 347 11.07 7.61 -1.65
CA VAL A 347 10.61 8.90 -2.20
C VAL A 347 9.23 9.26 -1.66
N VAL A 348 8.30 8.31 -1.66
CA VAL A 348 6.93 8.56 -1.18
C VAL A 348 6.91 8.85 0.32
N VAL A 349 7.69 8.14 1.13
CA VAL A 349 7.84 8.40 2.57
C VAL A 349 8.43 9.79 2.82
N HIS A 350 9.38 10.22 2.00
CA HIS A 350 9.90 11.60 2.10
C HIS A 350 8.83 12.65 1.80
N LEU A 351 8.06 12.47 0.71
CA LEU A 351 6.94 13.37 0.37
C LEU A 351 5.88 13.38 1.48
N LEU A 352 5.58 12.23 2.06
CA LEU A 352 4.69 12.10 3.21
C LEU A 352 5.20 12.90 4.40
N THR A 353 6.50 12.80 4.72
CA THR A 353 7.13 13.57 5.80
C THR A 353 7.02 15.07 5.56
N LEU A 354 7.29 15.53 4.33
CA LEU A 354 7.15 16.94 3.97
C LEU A 354 5.69 17.43 4.06
N GLU A 355 4.73 16.61 3.68
CA GLU A 355 3.31 16.95 3.79
C GLU A 355 2.85 17.03 5.25
N MET A 356 3.33 16.09 6.09
CA MET A 356 3.05 16.11 7.54
C MET A 356 3.65 17.31 8.25
N LEU A 357 4.80 17.79 7.83
CA LEU A 357 5.45 18.98 8.38
C LEU A 357 4.87 20.28 7.81
N GLY A 358 4.26 20.26 6.64
CA GLY A 358 3.76 21.39 5.88
C GLY A 358 2.24 21.59 5.95
N THR A 359 1.57 21.44 4.81
CA THR A 359 0.15 21.77 4.62
C THR A 359 -0.82 20.86 5.36
N ARG A 360 -0.38 19.64 5.68
CA ARG A 360 -1.16 18.62 6.40
C ARG A 360 -2.49 18.27 5.70
N SER A 361 -2.49 18.25 4.37
CA SER A 361 -3.65 17.77 3.61
C SER A 361 -3.85 16.28 3.87
N ILE A 362 -4.97 15.93 4.53
CA ILE A 362 -5.25 14.53 4.88
C ILE A 362 -5.46 13.66 3.65
N GLN A 363 -6.10 14.19 2.62
CA GLN A 363 -6.28 13.44 1.36
C GLN A 363 -4.93 13.06 0.76
N LYS A 364 -4.00 14.03 0.72
CA LYS A 364 -2.66 13.81 0.19
C LYS A 364 -1.84 12.87 1.08
N ILE A 365 -1.94 13.04 2.41
CA ILE A 365 -1.31 12.14 3.37
C ILE A 365 -1.85 10.72 3.19
N GLY A 366 -3.17 10.54 3.08
CA GLY A 366 -3.80 9.24 2.85
C GLY A 366 -3.29 8.56 1.56
N ALA A 367 -3.29 9.29 0.44
CA ALA A 367 -2.77 8.78 -0.82
C ALA A 367 -1.28 8.39 -0.73
N LEU A 368 -0.45 9.23 -0.11
CA LEU A 368 0.97 8.92 0.07
C LEU A 368 1.20 7.72 1.00
N CYS A 369 0.36 7.52 2.03
CA CYS A 369 0.42 6.31 2.86
C CYS A 369 0.09 5.04 2.06
N LEU A 370 -0.96 5.09 1.21
CA LEU A 370 -1.32 3.97 0.34
C LEU A 370 -0.19 3.65 -0.65
N TRP A 371 0.41 4.67 -1.26
CA TRP A 371 1.53 4.49 -2.18
C TRP A 371 2.79 3.96 -1.50
N ALA A 372 3.12 4.47 -0.30
CA ALA A 372 4.26 3.95 0.46
C ALA A 372 4.08 2.46 0.78
N LEU A 373 2.87 2.08 1.21
CA LEU A 373 2.52 0.69 1.49
C LEU A 373 2.51 -0.14 0.20
N GLY A 374 1.98 0.39 -0.90
CA GLY A 374 2.00 -0.26 -2.21
C GLY A 374 3.42 -0.62 -2.65
N PHE A 375 4.34 0.35 -2.67
CA PHE A 375 5.75 0.08 -3.01
C PHE A 375 6.44 -0.88 -2.03
N ALA A 376 6.12 -0.81 -0.72
CA ALA A 376 6.66 -1.75 0.26
C ALA A 376 6.17 -3.19 0.00
N ILE A 377 4.91 -3.36 -0.41
CA ILE A 377 4.34 -4.66 -0.77
C ILE A 377 4.98 -5.22 -2.04
N LEU A 378 5.30 -4.38 -3.04
CA LEU A 378 6.03 -4.82 -4.22
C LEU A 378 7.42 -5.37 -3.87
N ALA A 379 8.07 -4.78 -2.87
CA ALA A 379 9.38 -5.23 -2.40
C ALA A 379 9.33 -6.58 -1.67
N GLY A 380 8.19 -6.92 -1.05
CA GLY A 380 8.03 -8.12 -0.21
C GLY A 380 8.44 -9.42 -0.92
N PRO A 381 7.81 -9.80 -2.05
CA PRO A 381 8.11 -11.04 -2.79
C PRO A 381 9.55 -11.12 -3.34
N GLU A 382 10.26 -10.00 -3.41
CA GLU A 382 11.67 -9.95 -3.80
C GLU A 382 12.62 -10.33 -2.65
N ILE A 383 12.11 -10.40 -1.41
CA ILE A 383 12.88 -10.72 -0.22
C ILE A 383 12.48 -12.07 0.37
N PHE A 384 11.17 -12.33 0.45
CA PHE A 384 10.62 -13.52 1.10
C PHE A 384 9.46 -14.12 0.30
N VAL A 385 9.21 -15.39 0.56
CA VAL A 385 8.06 -16.13 0.06
C VAL A 385 7.32 -16.78 1.22
N VAL A 386 6.03 -16.96 1.07
CA VAL A 386 5.22 -17.77 1.99
C VAL A 386 5.29 -19.21 1.50
N SER A 387 5.88 -20.08 2.32
CA SER A 387 6.00 -21.50 2.01
C SER A 387 4.76 -22.28 2.44
N ASN A 388 4.60 -23.48 1.87
CA ASN A 388 3.45 -24.36 2.04
C ASN A 388 2.15 -23.85 1.38
N ASP A 389 2.25 -22.83 0.49
CA ASP A 389 1.16 -22.38 -0.36
C ASP A 389 1.67 -21.97 -1.74
N VAL A 390 2.14 -22.96 -2.53
CA VAL A 390 2.68 -22.82 -3.89
C VAL A 390 3.83 -21.78 -3.97
N GLU A 391 4.51 -21.54 -2.86
CA GLU A 391 5.76 -20.75 -2.77
C GLU A 391 5.63 -19.34 -3.37
N ARG A 392 6.62 -18.95 -4.21
CA ARG A 392 6.69 -17.60 -4.80
C ARG A 392 5.50 -17.30 -5.73
N MET A 393 4.98 -18.30 -6.45
CA MET A 393 3.87 -18.11 -7.39
C MET A 393 2.68 -17.45 -6.71
N ASN A 394 2.21 -17.99 -5.58
CA ASN A 394 1.11 -17.42 -4.82
C ASN A 394 1.52 -16.17 -4.05
N THR A 395 2.77 -16.08 -3.58
CA THR A 395 3.24 -14.89 -2.88
C THR A 395 3.20 -13.67 -3.80
N VAL A 396 3.75 -13.78 -5.02
CA VAL A 396 3.69 -12.71 -6.03
C VAL A 396 2.24 -12.39 -6.38
N PHE A 397 1.45 -13.41 -6.72
CA PHE A 397 0.06 -13.25 -7.11
C PHE A 397 -0.76 -12.44 -6.09
N LYS A 398 -0.72 -12.86 -4.85
CA LYS A 398 -1.53 -12.26 -3.79
C LYS A 398 -1.06 -10.86 -3.42
N PHE A 399 0.24 -10.66 -3.23
CA PHE A 399 0.77 -9.36 -2.82
C PHE A 399 0.80 -8.34 -3.97
N TRP A 400 1.09 -8.76 -5.20
CA TRP A 400 1.13 -7.83 -6.31
C TRP A 400 -0.27 -7.28 -6.64
N LEU A 401 -1.32 -8.09 -6.54
CA LEU A 401 -2.69 -7.61 -6.72
C LEU A 401 -3.07 -6.55 -5.66
N GLN A 402 -2.64 -6.75 -4.41
CA GLN A 402 -2.81 -5.74 -3.34
C GLN A 402 -2.01 -4.48 -3.63
N GLY A 403 -0.75 -4.63 -4.06
CA GLY A 403 0.10 -3.51 -4.48
C GLY A 403 -0.55 -2.68 -5.58
N TRP A 404 -1.13 -3.35 -6.60
CA TRP A 404 -1.90 -2.68 -7.66
C TRP A 404 -3.05 -1.86 -7.10
N THR A 405 -3.84 -2.47 -6.22
CA THR A 405 -5.00 -1.79 -5.60
C THR A 405 -4.58 -0.54 -4.84
N LEU A 406 -3.51 -0.61 -4.05
CA LEU A 406 -3.00 0.52 -3.26
C LEU A 406 -2.43 1.64 -4.13
N LEU A 407 -1.75 1.32 -5.22
CA LEU A 407 -1.14 2.30 -6.11
C LEU A 407 -2.15 2.95 -7.06
N ALA A 408 -3.26 2.28 -7.36
CA ALA A 408 -4.31 2.79 -8.25
C ALA A 408 -5.28 3.76 -7.54
N LEU A 409 -5.45 3.63 -6.22
CA LEU A 409 -6.34 4.45 -5.39
C LEU A 409 -5.66 5.69 -4.85
#